data_f06b99ff55606e7095b44543f90100ea
#
_entry.id   f06b99ff55606e7095b44543f90100ea
#
_cell.length_a   1.000
_cell.length_b   1.000
_cell.length_c   1.000
_cell.angle_alpha   90.00
_cell.angle_beta   90.00
_cell.angle_gamma   90.00
#
_symmetry.space_group_name_H-M   'P 1'
#
loop_
_entity.id
_entity.type
_entity.pdbx_description
1 polymer ?
#
loop_
_entity_poly.entity_id
_entity_poly.type
_entity_poly.pdbx_seq_one_letter_code
_entity_poly.pdbx_strand_id
1 'polypeptide(L)'
;MEIFHNDWGQYLADEIKQPYYQQLRQFLISEYQSRQIYPDMYAIFNALHYTSYEDTKVVILGQDPYHGPGQAHGLSFSVLPGVQPPPSLVNIFKELRTDLGCQVPNNGCLKPWAEQGVLLLNTVLTVRAHQANSHHGQGWESFTDKIISLLNAREKPMAFILWGSPARRKKVMITSPQHLIVESPHPSPLSASRGFFGSHPFSRVNSFLISTGQKPIDWQLPDLPAEK
;
A
#
# COMPACT_ATOMS: atom_id res chain seq x y z
N MET A 1 14.99 -16.90 11.87
CA MET A 1 14.00 -16.97 10.76
C MET A 1 14.05 -15.63 10.03
N GLU A 2 14.31 -15.65 8.76
CA GLU A 2 14.42 -14.47 7.93
C GLU A 2 13.01 -13.90 7.70
N ILE A 3 12.80 -12.62 8.04
CA ILE A 3 11.48 -11.95 7.92
C ILE A 3 11.23 -11.55 6.47
N PHE A 4 12.26 -11.10 5.75
CA PHE A 4 12.16 -10.63 4.38
C PHE A 4 12.91 -11.59 3.45
N HIS A 5 12.25 -12.00 2.37
CA HIS A 5 12.78 -13.00 1.43
C HIS A 5 13.41 -12.37 0.17
N ASN A 6 13.57 -11.04 0.15
CA ASN A 6 14.15 -10.27 -0.95
C ASN A 6 15.12 -9.20 -0.40
N ASP A 7 15.50 -8.23 -1.24
CA ASP A 7 16.47 -7.18 -0.92
C ASP A 7 16.06 -6.26 0.25
N TRP A 8 14.78 -6.17 0.62
CA TRP A 8 14.37 -5.46 1.84
C TRP A 8 15.10 -5.97 3.08
N GLY A 9 15.52 -7.24 3.10
CA GLY A 9 16.26 -7.82 4.21
C GLY A 9 17.52 -7.04 4.55
N GLN A 10 18.31 -6.61 3.56
CA GLN A 10 19.53 -5.84 3.78
C GLN A 10 19.26 -4.40 4.26
N TYR A 11 18.16 -3.77 3.82
CA TYR A 11 17.82 -2.39 4.19
C TYR A 11 17.14 -2.28 5.56
N LEU A 12 16.45 -3.34 6.00
CA LEU A 12 15.66 -3.34 7.24
C LEU A 12 16.28 -4.20 8.35
N ALA A 13 17.44 -4.84 8.10
CA ALA A 13 18.10 -5.72 9.08
C ALA A 13 18.39 -5.04 10.42
N ASP A 14 18.76 -3.78 10.42
CA ASP A 14 19.03 -3.03 11.64
C ASP A 14 17.78 -2.38 12.22
N GLU A 15 16.78 -2.10 11.38
CA GLU A 15 15.52 -1.51 11.82
C GLU A 15 14.72 -2.48 12.70
N ILE A 16 14.70 -3.77 12.34
CA ILE A 16 14.00 -4.80 13.13
C ILE A 16 14.67 -5.09 14.49
N LYS A 17 15.89 -4.60 14.72
CA LYS A 17 16.61 -4.69 16.01
C LYS A 17 16.32 -3.51 16.92
N GLN A 18 15.71 -2.43 16.42
CA GLN A 18 15.43 -1.24 17.19
C GLN A 18 14.49 -1.53 18.37
N PRO A 19 14.67 -0.84 19.52
CA PRO A 19 13.84 -1.08 20.71
C PRO A 19 12.34 -0.93 20.46
N TYR A 20 11.91 0.05 19.66
CA TYR A 20 10.50 0.24 19.34
C TYR A 20 9.92 -0.93 18.55
N TYR A 21 10.71 -1.52 17.62
CA TYR A 21 10.28 -2.67 16.84
C TYR A 21 10.18 -3.93 17.71
N GLN A 22 11.08 -4.11 18.66
CA GLN A 22 11.01 -5.21 19.61
C GLN A 22 9.78 -5.08 20.52
N GLN A 23 9.43 -3.87 20.95
CA GLN A 23 8.20 -3.59 21.70
C GLN A 23 6.96 -3.88 20.86
N LEU A 24 6.93 -3.39 19.61
CA LEU A 24 5.87 -3.69 18.64
C LEU A 24 5.71 -5.20 18.45
N ARG A 25 6.79 -5.93 18.30
CA ARG A 25 6.77 -7.40 18.15
C ARG A 25 6.16 -8.10 19.37
N GLN A 26 6.51 -7.68 20.59
CA GLN A 26 5.91 -8.24 21.81
C GLN A 26 4.41 -7.91 21.90
N PHE A 27 4.04 -6.70 21.58
CA PHE A 27 2.64 -6.30 21.48
C PHE A 27 1.87 -7.20 20.49
N LEU A 28 2.40 -7.40 19.27
CA LEU A 28 1.76 -8.23 18.25
C LEU A 28 1.61 -9.69 18.68
N ILE A 29 2.62 -10.27 19.34
CA ILE A 29 2.53 -11.64 19.89
C ILE A 29 1.32 -11.74 20.83
N SER A 30 1.17 -10.82 21.75
CA SER A 30 0.02 -10.79 22.67
C SER A 30 -1.32 -10.61 21.94
N GLU A 31 -1.35 -9.72 20.95
CA GLU A 31 -2.57 -9.45 20.16
C GLU A 31 -3.02 -10.68 19.36
N TYR A 32 -2.12 -11.32 18.64
CA TYR A 32 -2.45 -12.53 17.84
C TYR A 32 -2.81 -13.75 18.72
N GLN A 33 -2.31 -13.82 19.96
CA GLN A 33 -2.67 -14.87 20.91
C GLN A 33 -4.05 -14.70 21.54
N SER A 34 -4.51 -13.45 21.69
CA SER A 34 -5.70 -13.13 22.50
C SER A 34 -6.86 -12.54 21.70
N ARG A 35 -6.63 -12.14 20.45
CA ARG A 35 -7.60 -11.42 19.63
C ARG A 35 -7.57 -11.88 18.17
N GLN A 36 -8.65 -11.57 17.44
CA GLN A 36 -8.66 -11.69 15.99
C GLN A 36 -8.00 -10.45 15.38
N ILE A 37 -6.86 -10.66 14.71
CA ILE A 37 -6.06 -9.61 14.07
C ILE A 37 -6.04 -9.84 12.56
N TYR A 38 -6.02 -8.75 11.79
CA TYR A 38 -5.84 -8.77 10.34
C TYR A 38 -4.63 -7.91 9.93
N PRO A 39 -3.96 -8.30 8.83
CA PRO A 39 -4.06 -9.56 8.10
C PRO A 39 -3.58 -10.76 8.94
N ASP A 40 -3.59 -11.96 8.37
CA ASP A 40 -2.87 -13.12 8.93
C ASP A 40 -1.41 -12.76 9.18
N MET A 41 -0.81 -13.31 10.25
CA MET A 41 0.56 -12.97 10.67
C MET A 41 1.62 -13.20 9.58
N TYR A 42 1.42 -14.17 8.70
CA TYR A 42 2.33 -14.47 7.60
C TYR A 42 2.14 -13.52 6.39
N ALA A 43 1.05 -12.76 6.38
CA ALA A 43 0.73 -11.81 5.32
C ALA A 43 1.09 -10.35 5.66
N ILE A 44 1.54 -10.06 6.88
CA ILE A 44 1.82 -8.69 7.35
C ILE A 44 2.74 -7.92 6.38
N PHE A 45 3.78 -8.59 5.87
CA PHE A 45 4.80 -7.98 5.01
C PHE A 45 4.62 -8.27 3.51
N ASN A 46 3.43 -8.70 3.09
CA ASN A 46 3.19 -9.05 1.67
C ASN A 46 3.47 -7.89 0.71
N ALA A 47 3.23 -6.64 1.11
CA ALA A 47 3.61 -5.48 0.28
C ALA A 47 5.10 -5.48 -0.05
N LEU A 48 5.96 -5.77 0.94
CA LEU A 48 7.40 -5.84 0.77
C LEU A 48 7.84 -7.12 0.04
N HIS A 49 7.13 -8.24 0.26
CA HIS A 49 7.45 -9.51 -0.40
C HIS A 49 7.13 -9.49 -1.90
N TYR A 50 6.01 -8.87 -2.30
CA TYR A 50 5.62 -8.79 -3.71
C TYR A 50 6.34 -7.67 -4.47
N THR A 51 6.81 -6.64 -3.77
CA THR A 51 7.53 -5.51 -4.37
C THR A 51 8.86 -5.34 -3.67
N SER A 52 9.96 -5.71 -4.33
CA SER A 52 11.31 -5.54 -3.81
C SER A 52 11.68 -4.05 -3.71
N TYR A 53 12.71 -3.72 -2.95
CA TYR A 53 13.21 -2.35 -2.84
C TYR A 53 13.65 -1.82 -4.23
N GLU A 54 14.45 -2.60 -4.96
CA GLU A 54 14.97 -2.20 -6.26
C GLU A 54 13.90 -2.10 -7.34
N ASP A 55 12.87 -2.96 -7.31
CA ASP A 55 11.79 -2.95 -8.29
C ASP A 55 10.72 -1.90 -8.00
N THR A 56 10.72 -1.29 -6.81
CA THR A 56 9.72 -0.28 -6.46
C THR A 56 9.81 0.92 -7.40
N LYS A 57 8.72 1.21 -8.10
CA LYS A 57 8.55 2.35 -9.02
C LYS A 57 7.49 3.33 -8.52
N VAL A 58 6.49 2.80 -7.83
CA VAL A 58 5.35 3.56 -7.32
C VAL A 58 5.08 3.14 -5.90
N VAL A 59 4.76 4.09 -5.03
CA VAL A 59 4.26 3.83 -3.67
C VAL A 59 2.83 4.35 -3.58
N ILE A 60 1.90 3.51 -3.15
CA ILE A 60 0.54 3.94 -2.77
C ILE A 60 0.41 3.75 -1.27
N LEU A 61 0.27 4.86 -0.54
CA LEU A 61 0.13 4.83 0.92
C LEU A 61 -1.33 4.69 1.32
N GLY A 62 -1.65 3.61 2.04
CA GLY A 62 -2.87 3.43 2.81
C GLY A 62 -2.67 3.80 4.28
N GLN A 63 -3.71 3.73 5.08
CA GLN A 63 -3.69 4.04 6.50
C GLN A 63 -3.47 2.77 7.33
N ASP A 64 -4.48 1.96 7.50
CA ASP A 64 -4.45 0.67 8.18
C ASP A 64 -5.20 -0.40 7.35
N PRO A 65 -5.03 -1.69 7.65
CA PRO A 65 -5.71 -2.74 6.91
C PRO A 65 -7.24 -2.68 7.06
N TYR A 66 -7.96 -3.23 6.11
CA TYR A 66 -9.37 -3.53 6.30
C TYR A 66 -9.55 -4.46 7.51
N HIS A 67 -10.56 -4.17 8.33
CA HIS A 67 -10.80 -4.87 9.58
C HIS A 67 -11.97 -5.89 9.52
N GLY A 68 -12.50 -6.15 8.33
CA GLY A 68 -13.49 -7.19 8.09
C GLY A 68 -12.85 -8.55 7.77
N PRO A 69 -13.58 -9.66 8.02
CA PRO A 69 -13.09 -11.01 7.73
C PRO A 69 -12.72 -11.19 6.25
N GLY A 70 -11.58 -11.84 5.98
CA GLY A 70 -11.14 -12.19 4.65
C GLY A 70 -10.69 -11.04 3.75
N GLN A 71 -10.73 -9.78 4.23
CA GLN A 71 -10.40 -8.61 3.42
C GLN A 71 -8.89 -8.39 3.30
N ALA A 72 -8.22 -8.09 4.42
CA ALA A 72 -6.82 -7.70 4.43
C ALA A 72 -5.89 -8.88 4.17
N HIS A 73 -4.88 -8.66 3.31
CA HIS A 73 -3.84 -9.65 3.01
C HIS A 73 -2.45 -9.02 2.86
N GLY A 74 -2.22 -7.88 3.53
CA GLY A 74 -0.93 -7.20 3.60
C GLY A 74 -0.63 -6.22 2.48
N LEU A 75 -1.61 -5.91 1.63
CA LEU A 75 -1.54 -4.86 0.60
C LEU A 75 -2.58 -3.78 0.88
N SER A 76 -2.16 -2.51 0.82
CA SER A 76 -3.09 -1.38 0.99
C SER A 76 -4.18 -1.39 -0.09
N PHE A 77 -5.42 -1.05 0.28
CA PHE A 77 -6.61 -1.00 -0.58
C PHE A 77 -7.06 -2.32 -1.20
N SER A 78 -6.25 -3.38 -1.14
CA SER A 78 -6.50 -4.67 -1.76
C SER A 78 -7.32 -5.60 -0.86
N VAL A 79 -8.14 -6.44 -1.46
CA VAL A 79 -8.84 -7.54 -0.78
C VAL A 79 -8.53 -8.87 -1.46
N LEU A 80 -8.71 -9.98 -0.73
CA LEU A 80 -8.54 -11.31 -1.31
C LEU A 80 -9.55 -11.57 -2.44
N PRO A 81 -9.21 -12.45 -3.41
CA PRO A 81 -10.15 -12.97 -4.38
C PRO A 81 -11.44 -13.49 -3.71
N GLY A 82 -12.59 -13.28 -4.36
CA GLY A 82 -13.90 -13.69 -3.81
C GLY A 82 -14.50 -12.72 -2.77
N VAL A 83 -13.74 -11.75 -2.29
CA VAL A 83 -14.23 -10.70 -1.38
C VAL A 83 -14.73 -9.50 -2.19
N GLN A 84 -15.93 -9.01 -1.86
CA GLN A 84 -16.49 -7.82 -2.48
C GLN A 84 -15.56 -6.61 -2.27
N PRO A 85 -15.20 -5.86 -3.32
CA PRO A 85 -14.40 -4.67 -3.21
C PRO A 85 -15.04 -3.64 -2.25
N PRO A 86 -14.29 -3.18 -1.22
CA PRO A 86 -14.78 -2.13 -0.32
C PRO A 86 -15.03 -0.81 -1.07
N PRO A 87 -15.86 0.10 -0.53
CA PRO A 87 -16.28 1.33 -1.22
C PRO A 87 -15.14 2.20 -1.73
N SER A 88 -14.03 2.28 -1.00
CA SER A 88 -12.84 3.03 -1.45
C SER A 88 -12.20 2.40 -2.69
N LEU A 89 -12.12 1.05 -2.74
CA LEU A 89 -11.57 0.34 -3.89
C LEU A 89 -12.50 0.44 -5.11
N VAL A 90 -13.81 0.39 -4.90
CA VAL A 90 -14.79 0.65 -5.97
C VAL A 90 -14.56 2.04 -6.58
N ASN A 91 -14.29 3.05 -5.77
CA ASN A 91 -14.00 4.40 -6.26
C ASN A 91 -12.64 4.48 -6.98
N ILE A 92 -11.63 3.75 -6.52
CA ILE A 92 -10.35 3.60 -7.22
C ILE A 92 -10.59 3.03 -8.64
N PHE A 93 -11.41 2.00 -8.78
CA PHE A 93 -11.74 1.42 -10.09
C PHE A 93 -12.54 2.37 -10.99
N LYS A 94 -13.43 3.20 -10.42
CA LYS A 94 -14.14 4.25 -11.18
C LYS A 94 -13.16 5.28 -11.75
N GLU A 95 -12.23 5.75 -10.92
CA GLU A 95 -11.20 6.70 -11.37
C GLU A 95 -10.27 6.06 -12.39
N LEU A 96 -9.86 4.82 -12.20
CA LEU A 96 -9.05 4.07 -13.15
C LEU A 96 -9.72 3.96 -14.53
N ARG A 97 -11.03 3.68 -14.55
CA ARG A 97 -11.82 3.66 -15.78
C ARG A 97 -11.88 5.03 -16.46
N THR A 98 -12.07 6.11 -15.69
CA THR A 98 -12.16 7.46 -16.22
C THR A 98 -10.81 7.96 -16.72
N ASP A 99 -9.72 7.64 -15.99
CA ASP A 99 -8.36 8.10 -16.28
C ASP A 99 -7.72 7.37 -17.48
N LEU A 100 -7.89 6.05 -17.55
CA LEU A 100 -7.18 5.18 -18.52
C LEU A 100 -8.11 4.33 -19.40
N GLY A 101 -9.42 4.37 -19.20
CA GLY A 101 -10.38 3.52 -19.94
C GLY A 101 -10.34 2.04 -19.53
N CYS A 102 -9.70 1.70 -18.43
CA CYS A 102 -9.61 0.33 -17.95
C CYS A 102 -10.99 -0.27 -17.65
N GLN A 103 -11.14 -1.55 -17.89
CA GLN A 103 -12.35 -2.31 -17.49
C GLN A 103 -12.36 -2.45 -15.96
N VAL A 104 -13.54 -2.33 -15.36
CA VAL A 104 -13.71 -2.61 -13.92
C VAL A 104 -13.56 -4.12 -13.72
N PRO A 105 -12.59 -4.59 -12.91
CA PRO A 105 -12.35 -6.01 -12.72
C PRO A 105 -13.47 -6.66 -11.89
N ASN A 106 -13.64 -7.96 -12.02
CA ASN A 106 -14.59 -8.75 -11.23
C ASN A 106 -14.08 -9.11 -9.82
N ASN A 107 -12.92 -8.57 -9.40
CA ASN A 107 -12.29 -8.84 -8.11
C ASN A 107 -11.56 -7.62 -7.57
N GLY A 108 -11.17 -7.66 -6.29
CA GLY A 108 -10.47 -6.56 -5.61
C GLY A 108 -9.00 -6.83 -5.30
N CYS A 109 -8.37 -7.83 -5.94
CA CYS A 109 -6.99 -8.19 -5.66
C CYS A 109 -6.01 -7.34 -6.48
N LEU A 110 -5.23 -6.50 -5.79
CA LEU A 110 -4.25 -5.61 -6.42
C LEU A 110 -2.83 -6.22 -6.51
N LYS A 111 -2.68 -7.51 -6.21
CA LYS A 111 -1.38 -8.19 -6.34
C LYS A 111 -0.71 -8.00 -7.71
N PRO A 112 -1.42 -8.03 -8.86
CA PRO A 112 -0.81 -7.77 -10.17
C PRO A 112 -0.16 -6.38 -10.30
N TRP A 113 -0.59 -5.38 -9.53
CA TRP A 113 0.11 -4.10 -9.46
C TRP A 113 1.39 -4.20 -8.65
N ALA A 114 1.34 -4.90 -7.50
CA ALA A 114 2.51 -5.09 -6.64
C ALA A 114 3.65 -5.81 -7.40
N GLU A 115 3.33 -6.83 -8.18
CA GLU A 115 4.28 -7.59 -9.00
C GLU A 115 4.93 -6.77 -10.13
N GLN A 116 4.40 -5.59 -10.45
CA GLN A 116 4.96 -4.65 -11.41
C GLN A 116 5.80 -3.54 -10.77
N GLY A 117 5.94 -3.53 -9.45
CA GLY A 117 6.69 -2.52 -8.71
C GLY A 117 5.84 -1.42 -8.08
N VAL A 118 4.54 -1.68 -7.84
CA VAL A 118 3.68 -0.78 -7.04
C VAL A 118 3.67 -1.26 -5.60
N LEU A 119 4.41 -0.59 -4.74
CA LEU A 119 4.42 -0.86 -3.30
C LEU A 119 3.12 -0.36 -2.67
N LEU A 120 2.21 -1.29 -2.39
CA LEU A 120 0.91 -1.03 -1.74
C LEU A 120 1.07 -1.09 -0.22
N LEU A 121 1.55 0.00 0.38
CA LEU A 121 1.96 0.06 1.77
C LEU A 121 0.92 0.77 2.65
N ASN A 122 0.47 0.15 3.74
CA ASN A 122 -0.22 0.85 4.81
C ASN A 122 0.78 1.48 5.79
N THR A 123 0.43 2.57 6.44
CA THR A 123 1.27 3.18 7.49
C THR A 123 1.22 2.38 8.80
N VAL A 124 0.13 1.66 9.04
CA VAL A 124 -0.05 0.68 10.12
C VAL A 124 -0.35 -0.67 9.48
N LEU A 125 0.39 -1.73 9.80
CA LEU A 125 0.32 -2.97 9.04
C LEU A 125 -0.63 -4.03 9.62
N THR A 126 -1.18 -3.78 10.81
CA THR A 126 -2.11 -4.71 11.47
C THR A 126 -3.27 -3.97 12.12
N VAL A 127 -4.38 -4.68 12.33
CA VAL A 127 -5.59 -4.12 12.93
C VAL A 127 -6.40 -5.21 13.64
N ARG A 128 -7.09 -4.88 14.74
CA ARG A 128 -8.08 -5.78 15.37
C ARG A 128 -9.33 -5.88 14.51
N ALA A 129 -9.93 -7.07 14.48
CA ALA A 129 -11.21 -7.27 13.82
C ALA A 129 -12.24 -6.24 14.28
N HIS A 130 -12.91 -5.60 13.32
CA HIS A 130 -13.97 -4.59 13.54
C HIS A 130 -13.54 -3.32 14.29
N GLN A 131 -12.23 -3.06 14.47
CA GLN A 131 -11.72 -1.91 15.23
C GLN A 131 -10.68 -1.14 14.41
N ALA A 132 -11.13 -0.29 13.49
CA ALA A 132 -10.25 0.58 12.72
C ALA A 132 -9.31 1.39 13.65
N ASN A 133 -8.07 1.62 13.20
CA ASN A 133 -7.02 2.33 13.94
C ASN A 133 -6.58 1.70 15.27
N SER A 134 -6.98 0.47 15.59
CA SER A 134 -6.71 -0.16 16.89
C SER A 134 -5.23 -0.38 17.20
N HIS A 135 -4.37 -0.43 16.19
CA HIS A 135 -2.91 -0.58 16.34
C HIS A 135 -2.13 0.71 16.02
N HIS A 136 -2.83 1.84 15.88
CA HIS A 136 -2.18 3.15 15.73
C HIS A 136 -1.33 3.49 16.96
N GLY A 137 -0.14 4.06 16.74
CA GLY A 137 0.77 4.44 17.81
C GLY A 137 1.50 3.29 18.52
N GLN A 138 1.42 2.06 17.98
CA GLN A 138 2.11 0.89 18.56
C GLN A 138 3.51 0.65 17.98
N GLY A 139 3.97 1.52 17.07
CA GLY A 139 5.31 1.45 16.46
C GLY A 139 5.33 1.17 14.96
N TRP A 140 4.20 0.78 14.35
CA TRP A 140 4.15 0.56 12.90
C TRP A 140 4.53 1.81 12.10
N GLU A 141 4.11 2.98 12.55
CA GLU A 141 4.38 4.24 11.86
C GLU A 141 5.89 4.52 11.77
N SER A 142 6.65 4.23 12.82
CA SER A 142 8.11 4.36 12.80
C SER A 142 8.75 3.42 11.79
N PHE A 143 8.28 2.18 11.73
CA PHE A 143 8.77 1.19 10.78
C PHE A 143 8.47 1.57 9.32
N THR A 144 7.24 2.00 9.04
CA THR A 144 6.84 2.39 7.68
C THR A 144 7.43 3.74 7.27
N ASP A 145 7.67 4.65 8.22
CA ASP A 145 8.41 5.89 7.98
C ASP A 145 9.87 5.61 7.59
N LYS A 146 10.50 4.59 8.18
CA LYS A 146 11.83 4.13 7.73
C LYS A 146 11.80 3.64 6.29
N ILE A 147 10.79 2.87 5.89
CA ILE A 147 10.62 2.43 4.50
C ILE A 147 10.49 3.63 3.55
N ILE A 148 9.66 4.62 3.89
CA ILE A 148 9.49 5.84 3.10
C ILE A 148 10.82 6.60 2.99
N SER A 149 11.57 6.74 4.08
CA SER A 149 12.89 7.39 4.10
C SER A 149 13.88 6.69 3.19
N LEU A 150 13.95 5.36 3.23
CA LEU A 150 14.84 4.57 2.38
C LEU A 150 14.49 4.79 0.90
N LEU A 151 13.20 4.77 0.57
CA LEU A 151 12.72 5.00 -0.80
C LEU A 151 12.97 6.44 -1.26
N ASN A 152 12.79 7.44 -0.38
CA ASN A 152 13.10 8.83 -0.69
C ASN A 152 14.59 9.06 -0.99
N ALA A 153 15.48 8.29 -0.35
CA ALA A 153 16.92 8.41 -0.56
C ALA A 153 17.43 7.79 -1.87
N ARG A 154 16.56 7.11 -2.64
CA ARG A 154 16.96 6.47 -3.90
C ARG A 154 17.27 7.51 -4.97
N GLU A 155 18.32 7.27 -5.75
CA GLU A 155 18.65 8.08 -6.94
C GLU A 155 17.64 7.82 -8.08
N LYS A 156 17.19 6.56 -8.23
CA LYS A 156 16.22 6.19 -9.26
C LYS A 156 14.87 6.87 -9.00
N PRO A 157 14.35 7.67 -9.97
CA PRO A 157 13.06 8.34 -9.82
C PRO A 157 11.92 7.37 -9.57
N MET A 158 10.98 7.76 -8.70
CA MET A 158 9.77 6.99 -8.40
C MET A 158 8.59 7.91 -8.09
N ALA A 159 7.38 7.37 -8.11
CA ALA A 159 6.17 8.12 -7.83
C ALA A 159 5.58 7.73 -6.46
N PHE A 160 5.09 8.71 -5.71
CA PHE A 160 4.34 8.52 -4.48
C PHE A 160 2.91 9.01 -4.68
N ILE A 161 1.94 8.13 -4.51
CA ILE A 161 0.51 8.43 -4.52
C ILE A 161 0.05 8.56 -3.08
N LEU A 162 -0.41 9.75 -2.70
CA LEU A 162 -0.79 10.11 -1.34
C LEU A 162 -2.28 10.50 -1.30
N TRP A 163 -3.13 9.55 -0.93
CA TRP A 163 -4.58 9.72 -0.86
C TRP A 163 -5.07 10.01 0.56
N GLY A 164 -5.65 11.18 0.74
CA GLY A 164 -6.21 11.64 2.02
C GLY A 164 -5.18 12.23 2.98
N SER A 165 -5.67 12.87 4.03
CA SER A 165 -4.83 13.65 4.95
C SER A 165 -3.74 12.84 5.66
N PRO A 166 -3.97 11.60 6.12
CA PRO A 166 -2.91 10.81 6.76
C PRO A 166 -1.74 10.51 5.83
N ALA A 167 -2.00 10.08 4.59
CA ALA A 167 -0.95 9.83 3.60
C ALA A 167 -0.25 11.14 3.18
N ARG A 168 -1.01 12.20 2.95
CA ARG A 168 -0.47 13.51 2.54
C ARG A 168 0.45 14.13 3.59
N ARG A 169 0.26 13.85 4.89
CA ARG A 169 1.22 14.29 5.93
C ARG A 169 2.61 13.69 5.74
N LYS A 170 2.74 12.54 5.08
CA LYS A 170 4.03 11.91 4.78
C LYS A 170 4.82 12.62 3.68
N LYS A 171 4.21 13.55 2.95
CA LYS A 171 4.88 14.39 1.94
C LYS A 171 6.12 15.09 2.48
N VAL A 172 6.12 15.50 3.74
CA VAL A 172 7.27 16.18 4.36
C VAL A 172 8.53 15.29 4.42
N MET A 173 8.37 13.99 4.28
CA MET A 173 9.47 13.03 4.25
C MET A 173 9.99 12.76 2.83
N ILE A 174 9.24 13.18 1.82
CA ILE A 174 9.58 12.94 0.40
C ILE A 174 10.18 14.24 -0.13
N THR A 175 11.46 14.42 0.11
CA THR A 175 12.19 15.68 -0.15
C THR A 175 13.06 15.64 -1.38
N SER A 176 13.37 14.45 -1.89
CA SER A 176 14.24 14.28 -3.05
C SER A 176 13.54 14.72 -4.34
N PRO A 177 14.12 15.67 -5.10
CA PRO A 177 13.42 16.36 -6.19
C PRO A 177 13.16 15.49 -7.42
N GLN A 178 13.83 14.35 -7.54
CA GLN A 178 13.63 13.40 -8.65
C GLN A 178 12.31 12.62 -8.55
N HIS A 179 11.66 12.61 -7.39
CA HIS A 179 10.42 11.85 -7.19
C HIS A 179 9.17 12.65 -7.54
N LEU A 180 8.19 11.98 -8.12
CA LEU A 180 6.86 12.55 -8.34
C LEU A 180 5.98 12.33 -7.10
N ILE A 181 5.27 13.38 -6.67
CA ILE A 181 4.22 13.25 -5.66
C ILE A 181 2.86 13.55 -6.31
N VAL A 182 1.94 12.59 -6.23
CA VAL A 182 0.56 12.73 -6.69
C VAL A 182 -0.36 12.72 -5.47
N GLU A 183 -0.99 13.85 -5.20
CA GLU A 183 -1.85 14.03 -4.04
C GLU A 183 -3.30 14.20 -4.46
N SER A 184 -4.22 13.63 -3.68
CA SER A 184 -5.65 13.92 -3.77
C SER A 184 -6.36 13.64 -2.44
N PRO A 185 -7.64 14.02 -2.29
CA PRO A 185 -8.50 13.48 -1.24
C PRO A 185 -8.54 11.95 -1.27
N HIS A 186 -8.97 11.35 -0.17
CA HIS A 186 -9.07 9.89 -0.06
C HIS A 186 -10.19 9.33 -0.97
N PRO A 187 -10.04 8.13 -1.56
CA PRO A 187 -11.06 7.49 -2.41
C PRO A 187 -12.33 7.05 -1.66
N SER A 188 -12.40 7.20 -0.34
CA SER A 188 -13.61 6.93 0.44
C SER A 188 -14.82 7.70 -0.11
N PRO A 189 -16.04 7.12 -0.08
CA PRO A 189 -17.27 7.83 -0.44
C PRO A 189 -17.45 9.18 0.27
N LEU A 190 -16.88 9.33 1.48
CA LEU A 190 -16.96 10.59 2.25
C LEU A 190 -16.13 11.74 1.65
N SER A 191 -15.20 11.46 0.76
CA SER A 191 -14.25 12.46 0.25
C SER A 191 -13.95 12.37 -1.25
N ALA A 192 -14.30 11.29 -1.92
CA ALA A 192 -13.92 11.06 -3.31
C ALA A 192 -14.43 12.16 -4.26
N SER A 193 -15.64 12.67 -4.05
CA SER A 193 -16.21 13.79 -4.83
C SER A 193 -15.54 15.15 -4.59
N ARG A 194 -14.65 15.25 -3.58
CA ARG A 194 -13.95 16.50 -3.23
C ARG A 194 -12.62 16.65 -3.98
N GLY A 195 -12.36 15.85 -5.04
CA GLY A 195 -11.18 15.96 -5.88
C GLY A 195 -10.31 14.69 -5.96
N PHE A 196 -10.80 13.54 -5.49
CA PHE A 196 -10.22 12.25 -5.87
C PHE A 196 -10.61 11.90 -7.30
N PHE A 197 -11.91 11.96 -7.62
CA PHE A 197 -12.37 11.80 -8.99
C PHE A 197 -11.86 12.95 -9.87
N GLY A 198 -11.27 12.60 -11.02
CA GLY A 198 -10.62 13.53 -11.93
C GLY A 198 -9.21 13.96 -11.52
N SER A 199 -8.59 13.32 -10.52
CA SER A 199 -7.19 13.58 -10.15
C SER A 199 -6.17 12.94 -11.09
N HIS A 200 -6.62 11.98 -11.92
CA HIS A 200 -5.82 11.30 -12.93
C HIS A 200 -4.49 10.72 -12.39
N PRO A 201 -4.48 9.98 -11.27
CA PRO A 201 -3.25 9.55 -10.66
C PRO A 201 -2.48 8.52 -11.50
N PHE A 202 -3.20 7.65 -12.22
CA PHE A 202 -2.61 6.53 -12.95
C PHE A 202 -1.92 7.00 -14.24
N SER A 203 -2.55 7.85 -15.02
CA SER A 203 -1.96 8.43 -16.24
C SER A 203 -0.79 9.34 -15.91
N ARG A 204 -0.88 10.15 -14.83
CA ARG A 204 0.21 11.01 -14.34
C ARG A 204 1.43 10.20 -13.94
N VAL A 205 1.24 9.09 -13.22
CA VAL A 205 2.33 8.18 -12.83
C VAL A 205 2.95 7.55 -14.08
N ASN A 206 2.15 7.03 -15.01
CA ASN A 206 2.69 6.40 -16.21
C ASN A 206 3.45 7.41 -17.09
N SER A 207 2.95 8.63 -17.26
CA SER A 207 3.66 9.69 -17.97
C SER A 207 5.02 10.00 -17.33
N PHE A 208 5.06 10.06 -16.00
CA PHE A 208 6.31 10.26 -15.26
C PHE A 208 7.28 9.09 -15.44
N LEU A 209 6.83 7.84 -15.30
CA LEU A 209 7.68 6.67 -15.48
C LEU A 209 8.28 6.64 -16.90
N ILE A 210 7.48 6.91 -17.92
CA ILE A 210 7.95 6.99 -19.32
C ILE A 210 8.99 8.11 -19.47
N SER A 211 8.73 9.30 -18.92
CA SER A 211 9.66 10.45 -19.00
C SER A 211 10.99 10.19 -18.32
N THR A 212 11.04 9.27 -17.36
CA THR A 212 12.27 8.84 -16.67
C THR A 212 12.87 7.54 -17.21
N GLY A 213 12.43 7.09 -18.40
CA GLY A 213 12.94 5.90 -19.06
C GLY A 213 12.52 4.57 -18.44
N GLN A 214 11.47 4.57 -17.62
CA GLN A 214 10.97 3.39 -16.94
C GLN A 214 9.73 2.83 -17.65
N LYS A 215 9.55 1.51 -17.57
CA LYS A 215 8.35 0.84 -18.09
C LYS A 215 7.13 1.31 -17.28
N PRO A 216 6.06 1.79 -17.93
CA PRO A 216 4.83 2.15 -17.25
C PRO A 216 4.17 0.94 -16.56
N ILE A 217 3.26 1.21 -15.63
CA ILE A 217 2.45 0.19 -14.98
C ILE A 217 1.26 -0.14 -15.90
N ASP A 218 1.02 -1.42 -16.12
CA ASP A 218 -0.26 -1.89 -16.63
C ASP A 218 -1.27 -1.93 -15.45
N TRP A 219 -2.13 -0.92 -15.42
CA TRP A 219 -3.12 -0.79 -14.37
C TRP A 219 -4.35 -1.66 -14.58
N GLN A 220 -4.51 -2.27 -15.78
CA GLN A 220 -5.62 -3.19 -16.01
C GLN A 220 -5.42 -4.45 -15.16
N LEU A 221 -6.39 -4.73 -14.30
CA LEU A 221 -6.40 -5.97 -13.54
C LEU A 221 -7.07 -7.08 -14.36
N PRO A 222 -6.56 -8.31 -14.30
CA PRO A 222 -7.21 -9.44 -14.94
C PRO A 222 -8.50 -9.82 -14.18
N ASP A 223 -9.50 -10.28 -14.92
CA ASP A 223 -10.63 -10.95 -14.31
C ASP A 223 -10.23 -12.33 -13.78
N LEU A 224 -10.79 -12.69 -12.65
CA LEU A 224 -10.67 -14.05 -12.15
C LEU A 224 -11.62 -14.96 -12.94
N PRO A 225 -11.21 -16.22 -13.20
CA PRO A 225 -12.10 -17.20 -13.79
C PRO A 225 -13.40 -17.32 -12.99
N ALA A 226 -14.53 -17.45 -13.68
CA ALA A 226 -15.78 -17.76 -13.00
C ALA A 226 -15.61 -19.09 -12.24
N GLU A 227 -15.96 -19.11 -10.97
CA GLU A 227 -16.04 -20.37 -10.23
C GLU A 227 -17.05 -21.28 -10.92
N LYS A 228 -16.62 -22.50 -11.26
CA LYS A 228 -17.46 -23.51 -11.91
C LYS A 228 -18.34 -24.20 -10.88
#